data_280ab15ce0bc13d38240fc8e086245ec
#
_entry.id   280ab15ce0bc13d38240fc8e086245ec
#
_cell.length_a   1.000
_cell.length_b   1.000
_cell.length_c   1.000
_cell.angle_alpha   90.00
_cell.angle_beta   90.00
_cell.angle_gamma   90.00
#
_symmetry.space_group_name_H-M   'P 1'
#
loop_
_entity.id
_entity.type
_entity.pdbx_description
1 polymer ?
#
loop_
_entity_poly.entity_id
_entity_poly.type
_entity_poly.pdbx_seq_one_letter_code
_entity_poly.pdbx_strand_id
1 'polypeptide(L)'
;MTTSLPPVISQYLTAAEQGDVNALLECFTDDAAVTDEGRTWHGHAEIRRWRENVATAYEYTLAVLGAEPGGQARGLEWHRVLTHLEGNFPGGTVDLNCTFGLRDDRITELRIF
;
A
#
# COMPACT_ATOMS: atom_id res chain seq x y z
N MET A 1 -12.61 -18.92 6.18
CA MET A 1 -12.17 -18.83 4.78
C MET A 1 -11.11 -17.75 4.64
N THR A 2 -10.03 -18.08 3.99
CA THR A 2 -8.92 -17.14 3.84
C THR A 2 -9.19 -16.20 2.67
N THR A 3 -9.06 -14.89 2.91
CA THR A 3 -9.15 -13.92 1.81
C THR A 3 -7.89 -14.00 0.97
N SER A 4 -8.05 -14.24 -0.33
CA SER A 4 -6.92 -14.31 -1.25
C SER A 4 -6.62 -12.92 -1.79
N LEU A 5 -5.37 -12.47 -1.65
CA LEU A 5 -4.89 -11.21 -2.20
C LEU A 5 -4.04 -11.48 -3.44
N PRO A 6 -4.06 -10.59 -4.44
CA PRO A 6 -3.05 -10.65 -5.49
C PRO A 6 -1.65 -10.66 -4.89
N PRO A 7 -0.72 -11.46 -5.42
CA PRO A 7 0.61 -11.59 -4.83
C PRO A 7 1.34 -10.26 -4.62
N VAL A 8 1.20 -9.32 -5.56
CA VAL A 8 1.88 -8.02 -5.46
C VAL A 8 1.38 -7.20 -4.28
N ILE A 9 0.09 -7.31 -3.95
CA ILE A 9 -0.48 -6.60 -2.78
C ILE A 9 0.08 -7.20 -1.50
N SER A 10 0.14 -8.53 -1.40
CA SER A 10 0.75 -9.19 -0.24
C SER A 10 2.22 -8.81 -0.09
N GLN A 11 2.97 -8.75 -1.18
CA GLN A 11 4.37 -8.32 -1.17
C GLN A 11 4.51 -6.89 -0.68
N TYR A 12 3.64 -5.99 -1.16
CA TYR A 12 3.64 -4.60 -0.73
C TYR A 12 3.39 -4.49 0.78
N LEU A 13 2.36 -5.17 1.29
CA LEU A 13 2.00 -5.10 2.71
C LEU A 13 3.13 -5.64 3.60
N THR A 14 3.77 -6.73 3.20
CA THR A 14 4.91 -7.29 3.93
C THR A 14 6.09 -6.33 3.92
N ALA A 15 6.43 -5.78 2.77
CA ALA A 15 7.54 -4.82 2.64
C ALA A 15 7.28 -3.55 3.47
N ALA A 16 6.03 -3.08 3.47
CA ALA A 16 5.63 -1.91 4.25
C ALA A 16 5.82 -2.16 5.75
N GLU A 17 5.36 -3.31 6.24
CA GLU A 17 5.50 -3.67 7.64
C GLU A 17 6.97 -3.80 8.05
N GLN A 18 7.79 -4.38 7.18
CA GLN A 18 9.22 -4.59 7.44
C GLN A 18 10.07 -3.33 7.26
N GLY A 19 9.51 -2.28 6.67
CA GLY A 19 10.28 -1.08 6.35
C GLY A 19 11.26 -1.29 5.21
N ASP A 20 11.03 -2.30 4.38
CA ASP A 20 11.91 -2.61 3.24
C ASP A 20 11.49 -1.80 2.02
N VAL A 21 12.07 -0.61 1.89
CA VAL A 21 11.70 0.33 0.82
C VAL A 21 12.02 -0.21 -0.57
N ASN A 22 13.13 -0.90 -0.73
CA ASN A 22 13.50 -1.46 -2.03
C ASN A 22 12.51 -2.53 -2.49
N ALA A 23 12.15 -3.47 -1.61
CA ALA A 23 11.15 -4.49 -1.94
C ALA A 23 9.79 -3.87 -2.22
N LEU A 24 9.43 -2.82 -1.48
CA LEU A 24 8.16 -2.10 -1.70
C LEU A 24 8.13 -1.46 -3.08
N LEU A 25 9.21 -0.81 -3.50
CA LEU A 25 9.27 -0.15 -4.81
C LEU A 25 9.14 -1.13 -5.97
N GLU A 26 9.62 -2.35 -5.80
CA GLU A 26 9.51 -3.39 -6.83
C GLU A 26 8.05 -3.76 -7.13
N CYS A 27 7.13 -3.47 -6.20
CA CYS A 27 5.72 -3.74 -6.39
C CYS A 27 5.03 -2.71 -7.30
N PHE A 28 5.67 -1.58 -7.58
CA PHE A 28 5.08 -0.46 -8.31
C PHE A 28 5.58 -0.37 -9.75
N THR A 29 4.68 0.06 -10.66
CA THR A 29 5.10 0.45 -12.00
C THR A 29 5.93 1.73 -11.93
N ASP A 30 6.69 2.02 -13.00
CA ASP A 30 7.56 3.20 -13.02
C ASP A 30 6.78 4.52 -12.95
N ASP A 31 5.54 4.51 -13.46
CA ASP A 31 4.65 5.68 -13.49
C ASP A 31 3.60 5.67 -12.36
N ALA A 32 3.81 4.88 -11.33
CA ALA A 32 2.84 4.72 -10.26
C ALA A 32 2.62 6.00 -9.47
N ALA A 33 1.44 6.12 -8.87
CA ALA A 33 1.07 7.23 -8.00
C ALA A 33 0.53 6.69 -6.67
N VAL A 34 0.96 7.28 -5.58
CA VAL A 34 0.47 6.97 -4.23
C VAL A 34 -0.15 8.22 -3.64
N THR A 35 -1.37 8.10 -3.14
CA THR A 35 -2.05 9.18 -2.41
C THR A 35 -2.20 8.76 -0.96
N ASP A 36 -1.64 9.56 -0.06
CA ASP A 36 -1.69 9.34 1.38
C ASP A 36 -1.77 10.71 2.07
N GLU A 37 -2.66 10.81 3.03
CA GLU A 37 -2.89 12.05 3.79
C GLU A 37 -3.15 13.27 2.89
N GLY A 38 -3.87 13.05 1.80
CA GLY A 38 -4.24 14.11 0.86
C GLY A 38 -3.12 14.56 -0.08
N ARG A 39 -1.96 13.91 -0.02
CA ARG A 39 -0.83 14.23 -0.89
C ARG A 39 -0.56 13.07 -1.85
N THR A 40 -0.23 13.40 -3.09
CA THR A 40 0.09 12.40 -4.12
C THR A 40 1.58 12.41 -4.42
N TRP A 41 2.15 11.20 -4.46
CA TRP A 41 3.57 10.97 -4.74
C TRP A 41 3.65 10.23 -6.08
N HIS A 42 4.39 10.78 -7.04
CA HIS A 42 4.47 10.24 -8.39
C HIS A 42 5.84 9.64 -8.70
N GLY A 43 5.83 8.41 -9.21
CA GLY A 43 7.03 7.72 -9.64
C GLY A 43 7.88 7.18 -8.51
N HIS A 44 8.85 6.33 -8.84
CA HIS A 44 9.66 5.62 -7.85
C HIS A 44 10.43 6.56 -6.92
N ALA A 45 10.99 7.65 -7.43
CA ALA A 45 11.78 8.56 -6.61
C ALA A 45 10.93 9.22 -5.51
N GLU A 46 9.72 9.69 -5.84
CA GLU A 46 8.82 10.30 -4.85
C GLU A 46 8.24 9.25 -3.91
N ILE A 47 7.86 8.08 -4.43
CA ILE A 47 7.33 6.99 -3.60
C ILE A 47 8.38 6.52 -2.61
N ARG A 48 9.66 6.44 -3.02
CA ARG A 48 10.77 6.13 -2.12
C ARG A 48 10.84 7.15 -0.99
N ARG A 49 10.75 8.43 -1.30
CA ARG A 49 10.82 9.50 -0.31
C ARG A 49 9.67 9.40 0.69
N TRP A 50 8.46 9.13 0.19
CA TRP A 50 7.30 8.91 1.04
C TRP A 50 7.53 7.75 2.03
N ARG A 51 7.99 6.60 1.53
CA ARG A 51 8.20 5.44 2.41
C ARG A 51 9.37 5.59 3.35
N GLU A 52 10.43 6.23 2.94
CA GLU A 52 11.56 6.50 3.84
C GLU A 52 11.12 7.39 5.01
N ASN A 53 10.29 8.38 4.75
CA ASN A 53 9.74 9.23 5.81
C ASN A 53 8.88 8.42 6.78
N VAL A 54 8.03 7.54 6.27
CA VAL A 54 7.17 6.69 7.12
C VAL A 54 8.02 5.70 7.93
N ALA A 55 8.98 5.04 7.28
CA ALA A 55 9.82 4.04 7.93
C ALA A 55 10.70 4.65 9.03
N THR A 56 11.12 5.90 8.87
CA THR A 56 11.90 6.61 9.87
C THR A 56 11.04 7.06 11.06
N ALA A 57 9.78 7.43 10.78
CA ALA A 57 8.89 7.99 11.80
C ALA A 57 8.20 6.90 12.64
N TYR A 58 7.89 5.74 12.06
CA TYR A 58 7.00 4.77 12.71
C TYR A 58 7.48 3.33 12.52
N GLU A 59 7.28 2.53 13.58
CA GLU A 59 7.34 1.07 13.54
C GLU A 59 5.95 0.55 13.88
N TYR A 60 5.48 -0.45 13.13
CA TYR A 60 4.13 -0.99 13.33
C TYR A 60 4.02 -2.42 12.83
N THR A 61 3.00 -3.12 13.34
CA THR A 61 2.52 -4.38 12.78
C THR A 61 1.26 -4.11 11.98
N LEU A 62 1.01 -4.95 10.98
CA LEU A 62 -0.10 -4.77 10.06
C LEU A 62 -0.88 -6.07 9.93
N ALA A 63 -2.20 -5.99 10.09
CA ALA A 63 -3.10 -7.11 9.86
C ALA A 63 -4.12 -6.74 8.80
N VAL A 64 -4.44 -7.67 7.91
CA VAL A 64 -5.51 -7.50 6.92
C VAL A 64 -6.82 -7.90 7.57
N LEU A 65 -7.77 -6.96 7.66
CA LEU A 65 -9.10 -7.22 8.21
C LEU A 65 -10.07 -7.71 7.14
N GLY A 66 -9.89 -7.29 5.90
CA GLY A 66 -10.74 -7.69 4.81
C GLY A 66 -10.19 -7.20 3.48
N ALA A 67 -10.64 -7.85 2.41
CA ALA A 67 -10.25 -7.44 1.06
C ALA A 67 -11.39 -7.81 0.11
N GLU A 68 -11.63 -6.94 -0.88
CA GLU A 68 -12.65 -7.19 -1.89
C GLU A 68 -12.22 -6.67 -3.25
N PRO A 69 -12.62 -7.34 -4.33
CA PRO A 69 -12.35 -6.82 -5.67
C PRO A 69 -13.17 -5.57 -5.91
N GLY A 70 -12.56 -4.59 -6.60
CA GLY A 70 -13.19 -3.32 -6.97
C GLY A 70 -13.53 -3.23 -8.45
N GLY A 71 -13.40 -4.34 -9.19
CA GLY A 71 -13.68 -4.39 -10.63
C GLY A 71 -12.56 -3.78 -11.46
N GLN A 72 -12.85 -3.56 -12.74
CA GLN A 72 -11.89 -2.96 -13.66
C GLN A 72 -12.38 -1.58 -14.09
N ALA A 73 -11.47 -0.61 -14.06
CA ALA A 73 -11.76 0.75 -14.49
C ALA A 73 -10.47 1.45 -14.90
N ARG A 74 -10.51 2.25 -15.93
CA ARG A 74 -9.38 3.04 -16.44
C ARG A 74 -8.15 2.18 -16.77
N GLY A 75 -8.38 0.95 -17.25
CA GLY A 75 -7.31 0.04 -17.61
C GLY A 75 -6.63 -0.64 -16.42
N LEU A 76 -7.16 -0.49 -15.22
CA LEU A 76 -6.60 -1.08 -14.01
C LEU A 76 -7.56 -2.06 -13.37
N GLU A 77 -7.00 -3.09 -12.71
CA GLU A 77 -7.75 -4.00 -11.87
C GLU A 77 -7.70 -3.46 -10.43
N TRP A 78 -8.86 -3.18 -9.85
CA TRP A 78 -8.94 -2.53 -8.55
C TRP A 78 -9.22 -3.52 -7.43
N HIS A 79 -8.59 -3.29 -6.28
CA HIS A 79 -8.79 -4.06 -5.05
C HIS A 79 -8.84 -3.10 -3.87
N ARG A 80 -9.78 -3.33 -2.95
CA ARG A 80 -9.87 -2.60 -1.70
C ARG A 80 -9.44 -3.51 -0.56
N VAL A 81 -8.55 -3.01 0.28
CA VAL A 81 -8.01 -3.78 1.40
C VAL A 81 -8.14 -2.93 2.66
N LEU A 82 -8.82 -3.48 3.67
CA LEU A 82 -8.90 -2.85 4.98
C LEU A 82 -7.80 -3.43 5.85
N THR A 83 -6.96 -2.54 6.39
CA THR A 83 -5.83 -2.94 7.24
C THR A 83 -5.95 -2.35 8.63
N HIS A 84 -5.42 -3.07 9.62
CA HIS A 84 -5.30 -2.61 10.99
C HIS A 84 -3.82 -2.53 11.35
N LEU A 85 -3.38 -1.36 11.80
CA LEU A 85 -2.00 -1.12 12.18
C LEU A 85 -1.91 -0.86 13.67
N GLU A 86 -0.91 -1.46 14.33
CA GLU A 86 -0.58 -1.19 15.72
C GLU A 86 0.90 -0.82 15.79
N GLY A 87 1.20 0.32 16.41
CA GLY A 87 2.56 0.81 16.44
C GLY A 87 2.79 2.01 17.32
N ASN A 88 3.92 2.68 17.11
CA ASN A 88 4.39 3.78 17.95
C ASN A 88 3.90 5.17 17.51
N PHE A 89 2.87 5.22 16.66
CA PHE A 89 2.25 6.49 16.28
C PHE A 89 1.20 6.93 17.32
N PRO A 90 0.76 8.21 17.29
CA PRO A 90 -0.26 8.71 18.22
C PRO A 90 -1.54 7.87 18.20
N GLY A 91 -2.01 7.47 19.37
CA GLY A 91 -3.18 6.59 19.51
C GLY A 91 -2.84 5.11 19.49
N GLY A 92 -1.68 4.71 19.00
CA GLY A 92 -1.19 3.33 18.99
C GLY A 92 -1.83 2.39 17.99
N THR A 93 -3.03 2.71 17.48
CA THR A 93 -3.72 1.88 16.47
C THR A 93 -4.40 2.77 15.43
N VAL A 94 -4.52 2.25 14.20
CA VAL A 94 -5.27 2.91 13.14
C VAL A 94 -5.73 1.88 12.11
N ASP A 95 -6.94 2.07 11.60
CA ASP A 95 -7.43 1.28 10.47
C ASP A 95 -7.34 2.12 9.21
N LEU A 96 -6.77 1.55 8.16
CA LEU A 96 -6.59 2.22 6.89
C LEU A 96 -7.28 1.47 5.77
N ASN A 97 -7.99 2.20 4.93
CA ASN A 97 -8.55 1.69 3.68
C ASN A 97 -7.53 1.93 2.57
N CYS A 98 -7.05 0.85 1.96
CA CYS A 98 -6.10 0.92 0.87
C CYS A 98 -6.79 0.48 -0.42
N THR A 99 -6.79 1.34 -1.43
CA THR A 99 -7.33 1.01 -2.75
C THR A 99 -6.17 0.89 -3.73
N PHE A 100 -6.02 -0.33 -4.29
CA PHE A 100 -4.92 -0.66 -5.20
C PHE A 100 -5.44 -0.77 -6.62
N GLY A 101 -4.81 -0.08 -7.57
CA GLY A 101 -5.03 -0.26 -9.00
C GLY A 101 -3.84 -0.97 -9.62
N LEU A 102 -4.07 -2.13 -10.22
CA LEU A 102 -3.02 -2.99 -10.77
C LEU A 102 -3.01 -2.96 -12.29
N ARG A 103 -1.81 -2.97 -12.86
CA ARG A 103 -1.56 -3.14 -14.28
C ARG A 103 -0.39 -4.12 -14.44
N ASP A 104 -0.62 -5.20 -15.19
CA ASP A 104 0.41 -6.22 -15.44
C ASP A 104 1.05 -6.75 -14.15
N ASP A 105 0.19 -7.05 -13.16
CA ASP A 105 0.60 -7.61 -11.87
C ASP A 105 1.48 -6.68 -11.03
N ARG A 106 1.43 -5.37 -11.28
CA ARG A 106 2.11 -4.34 -10.48
C ARG A 106 1.14 -3.23 -10.10
N ILE A 107 1.48 -2.52 -9.01
CA ILE A 107 0.65 -1.43 -8.50
C ILE A 107 0.94 -0.17 -9.32
N THR A 108 -0.09 0.39 -9.94
CA THR A 108 -0.02 1.66 -10.68
C THR A 108 -0.62 2.80 -9.88
N GLU A 109 -1.63 2.51 -9.05
CA GLU A 109 -2.18 3.49 -8.13
C GLU A 109 -2.42 2.85 -6.77
N LEU A 110 -2.13 3.62 -5.73
CA LEU A 110 -2.46 3.26 -4.35
C LEU A 110 -3.03 4.50 -3.68
N ARG A 111 -4.22 4.36 -3.09
CA ARG A 111 -4.86 5.41 -2.31
C ARG A 111 -5.09 4.90 -0.91
N ILE A 112 -4.60 5.66 0.07
CA ILE A 112 -4.72 5.31 1.48
C ILE A 112 -5.61 6.34 2.16
N PHE A 113 -6.65 5.86 2.84
CA PHE A 113 -7.65 6.70 3.50
C PHE A 113 -7.74 6.42 4.98
#